data_bd46f28966650f2678dfc15e0800477f
#
_entry.id   bd46f28966650f2678dfc15e0800477f
#
_cell.length_a   1.000
_cell.length_b   1.000
_cell.length_c   1.000
_cell.angle_alpha   90.00
_cell.angle_beta   90.00
_cell.angle_gamma   90.00
#
_symmetry.space_group_name_H-M   'P 1'
#
loop_
_entity.id
_entity.type
_entity.pdbx_description
1 polymer ?
#
loop_
_entity_poly.entity_id
_entity_poly.type
_entity_poly.pdbx_seq_one_letter_code
_entity_poly.pdbx_strand_id
1 'polypeptide(L)'
;MKYYSTNKQAPEATLEEAVVKGLAADKGLFMPFTIKTLPQEFYDSIDTLSFQEIAYRVADAFFGEDVPADTLKQIVYDTLSFDVPLVRVTKNIYSLELFHGPTLAF
;
A
#
# COMPACT_ATOMS: atom_id res chain seq x y z
N MET A 1 10.42 -10.57 -2.05
CA MET A 1 10.58 -9.55 -3.13
C MET A 1 11.83 -8.73 -2.87
N LYS A 2 12.49 -8.20 -3.93
CA LYS A 2 13.65 -7.31 -3.80
C LYS A 2 13.28 -5.88 -4.15
N TYR A 3 14.00 -4.93 -3.55
CA TYR A 3 13.80 -3.50 -3.70
C TYR A 3 15.08 -2.83 -4.19
N TYR A 4 14.93 -1.84 -5.06
CA TYR A 4 16.02 -1.00 -5.54
C TYR A 4 15.85 0.44 -5.08
N SER A 5 16.95 1.20 -5.03
CA SER A 5 16.88 2.64 -4.79
C SER A 5 16.50 3.40 -6.06
N THR A 6 15.63 4.41 -5.94
CA THR A 6 15.31 5.31 -7.06
C THR A 6 16.52 6.03 -7.63
N ASN A 7 17.57 6.26 -6.81
CA ASN A 7 18.84 6.83 -7.26
C ASN A 7 19.80 5.80 -7.88
N LYS A 8 19.50 4.49 -7.79
CA LYS A 8 20.22 3.38 -8.43
C LYS A 8 21.71 3.26 -8.07
N GLN A 9 22.16 3.83 -6.94
CA GLN A 9 23.54 3.79 -6.47
C GLN A 9 23.70 2.99 -5.16
N ALA A 10 22.59 2.61 -4.53
CA ALA A 10 22.58 1.74 -3.35
C ALA A 10 22.42 0.26 -3.77
N PRO A 11 22.89 -0.68 -2.95
CA PRO A 11 22.64 -2.10 -3.18
C PRO A 11 21.13 -2.42 -3.06
N GLU A 12 20.73 -3.53 -3.66
CA GLU A 12 19.39 -4.08 -3.49
C GLU A 12 19.12 -4.40 -2.03
N ALA A 13 17.86 -4.26 -1.60
CA ALA A 13 17.42 -4.52 -0.25
C ALA A 13 16.28 -5.54 -0.20
N THR A 14 16.14 -6.23 0.93
CA THR A 14 14.95 -7.01 1.28
C THR A 14 13.83 -6.08 1.75
N LEU A 15 12.61 -6.59 1.90
CA LEU A 15 11.51 -5.82 2.50
C LEU A 15 11.87 -5.36 3.92
N GLU A 16 12.41 -6.26 4.75
CA GLU A 16 12.81 -5.94 6.12
C GLU A 16 13.83 -4.79 6.16
N GLU A 17 14.89 -4.89 5.34
CA GLU A 17 15.89 -3.83 5.24
C GLU A 17 15.32 -2.50 4.77
N ALA A 18 14.43 -2.52 3.77
CA ALA A 18 13.79 -1.32 3.24
C ALA A 18 12.90 -0.63 4.28
N VAL A 19 12.11 -1.40 5.03
CA VAL A 19 11.24 -0.88 6.09
C VAL A 19 12.05 -0.31 7.26
N VAL A 20 13.06 -1.03 7.73
CA VAL A 20 13.88 -0.60 8.88
C VAL A 20 14.72 0.63 8.54
N LYS A 21 15.29 0.70 7.34
CA LYS A 21 16.12 1.84 6.91
C LYS A 21 15.29 3.07 6.52
N GLY A 22 14.09 2.88 5.98
CA GLY A 22 13.24 3.94 5.45
C GLY A 22 13.75 4.53 4.13
N LEU A 23 14.99 4.96 4.08
CA LEU A 23 15.68 5.46 2.87
C LEU A 23 16.90 4.60 2.54
N ALA A 24 17.21 4.50 1.26
CA ALA A 24 18.43 3.83 0.79
C ALA A 24 19.69 4.67 1.15
N ALA A 25 20.86 4.03 1.15
CA ALA A 25 22.12 4.67 1.51
C ALA A 25 22.48 5.88 0.61
N ASP A 26 22.00 5.87 -0.63
CA ASP A 26 22.14 6.96 -1.60
C ASP A 26 21.02 8.01 -1.51
N LYS A 27 20.21 7.97 -0.44
CA LYS A 27 19.05 8.86 -0.18
C LYS A 27 17.88 8.67 -1.14
N GLY A 28 17.89 7.63 -1.97
CA GLY A 28 16.75 7.24 -2.80
C GLY A 28 15.67 6.52 -2.01
N LEU A 29 14.47 6.47 -2.59
CA LEU A 29 13.35 5.68 -2.07
C LEU A 29 13.52 4.21 -2.46
N PHE A 30 13.10 3.30 -1.60
CA PHE A 30 13.02 1.90 -1.96
C PHE A 30 11.78 1.62 -2.79
N MET A 31 11.96 1.01 -3.95
CA MET A 31 10.91 0.63 -4.89
C MET A 31 11.04 -0.86 -5.22
N PRO A 32 9.92 -1.61 -5.32
CA PRO A 32 9.97 -3.00 -5.72
C PRO A 32 10.40 -3.12 -7.19
N PHE A 33 11.15 -4.17 -7.52
CA PHE A 33 11.53 -4.44 -8.91
C PHE A 33 10.33 -4.76 -9.81
N THR A 34 9.30 -5.35 -9.23
CA THR A 34 8.10 -5.74 -9.96
C THR A 34 6.86 -5.41 -9.14
N ILE A 35 5.90 -4.77 -9.76
CA ILE A 35 4.56 -4.59 -9.21
C ILE A 35 3.66 -5.65 -9.82
N LYS A 36 3.13 -6.55 -8.98
CA LYS A 36 2.22 -7.61 -9.44
C LYS A 36 0.89 -7.00 -9.88
N THR A 37 0.45 -7.38 -11.06
CA THR A 37 -0.89 -7.03 -11.54
C THR A 37 -1.92 -7.89 -10.81
N LEU A 38 -2.95 -7.26 -10.28
CA LEU A 38 -4.08 -7.95 -9.68
C LEU A 38 -4.94 -8.60 -10.78
N PRO A 39 -5.59 -9.74 -10.49
CA PRO A 39 -6.41 -10.45 -11.48
C PRO A 39 -7.65 -9.64 -11.88
N GLN A 40 -8.17 -9.87 -13.08
CA GLN A 40 -9.34 -9.16 -13.60
C GLN A 40 -10.56 -9.28 -12.67
N GLU A 41 -10.76 -10.44 -12.06
CA GLU A 41 -11.86 -10.69 -11.11
C GLU A 41 -11.85 -9.76 -9.91
N PHE A 42 -10.66 -9.27 -9.51
CA PHE A 42 -10.55 -8.27 -8.46
C PHE A 42 -11.20 -6.95 -8.89
N TYR A 43 -10.93 -6.50 -10.10
CA TYR A 43 -11.50 -5.25 -10.63
C TYR A 43 -12.98 -5.37 -10.92
N ASP A 44 -13.43 -6.52 -11.40
CA ASP A 44 -14.85 -6.79 -11.72
C ASP A 44 -15.73 -6.83 -10.48
N SER A 45 -15.15 -7.11 -9.31
CA SER A 45 -15.86 -7.23 -8.03
C SER A 45 -15.48 -6.18 -6.99
N ILE A 46 -14.68 -5.17 -7.35
CA ILE A 46 -14.11 -4.21 -6.40
C ILE A 46 -15.18 -3.41 -5.62
N ASP A 47 -16.31 -3.15 -6.24
CA ASP A 47 -17.45 -2.46 -5.65
C ASP A 47 -18.16 -3.27 -4.55
N THR A 48 -17.93 -4.58 -4.50
CA THR A 48 -18.48 -5.48 -3.48
C THR A 48 -17.55 -5.66 -2.27
N LEU A 49 -16.31 -5.21 -2.38
CA LEU A 49 -15.28 -5.37 -1.34
C LEU A 49 -15.28 -4.19 -0.37
N SER A 50 -14.98 -4.45 0.89
CA SER A 50 -14.70 -3.39 1.86
C SER A 50 -13.36 -2.72 1.55
N PHE A 51 -13.16 -1.50 2.05
CA PHE A 51 -11.88 -0.79 1.91
C PHE A 51 -10.69 -1.62 2.44
N GLN A 52 -10.86 -2.27 3.57
CA GLN A 52 -9.83 -3.12 4.17
C GLN A 52 -9.54 -4.38 3.34
N GLU A 53 -10.56 -4.98 2.72
CA GLU A 53 -10.36 -6.12 1.80
C GLU A 53 -9.61 -5.71 0.54
N ILE A 54 -9.95 -4.56 -0.04
CA ILE A 54 -9.21 -3.97 -1.17
C ILE A 54 -7.75 -3.75 -0.77
N ALA A 55 -7.54 -3.08 0.37
CA ALA A 55 -6.22 -2.79 0.89
C ALA A 55 -5.39 -4.05 1.15
N TYR A 56 -6.01 -5.10 1.73
CA TYR A 56 -5.32 -6.38 1.95
C TYR A 56 -4.88 -7.03 0.64
N ARG A 57 -5.73 -7.07 -0.39
CA ARG A 57 -5.36 -7.65 -1.69
C ARG A 57 -4.24 -6.89 -2.38
N VAL A 58 -4.25 -5.56 -2.26
CA VAL A 58 -3.16 -4.72 -2.77
C VAL A 58 -1.88 -4.97 -1.95
N ALA A 59 -1.96 -4.99 -0.64
CA ALA A 59 -0.81 -5.25 0.24
C ALA A 59 -0.21 -6.65 0.00
N ASP A 60 -1.04 -7.66 -0.23
CA ASP A 60 -0.58 -9.02 -0.55
C ASP A 60 0.21 -9.08 -1.87
N ALA A 61 -0.19 -8.29 -2.87
CA ALA A 61 0.56 -8.18 -4.12
C ALA A 61 1.96 -7.59 -3.93
N PHE A 62 2.16 -6.74 -2.91
CA PHE A 62 3.45 -6.12 -2.59
C PHE A 62 4.27 -6.90 -1.56
N PHE A 63 3.62 -7.44 -0.54
CA PHE A 63 4.29 -7.94 0.68
C PHE A 63 4.03 -9.42 0.97
N GLY A 64 3.10 -10.07 0.23
CA GLY A 64 2.69 -11.45 0.51
C GLY A 64 3.79 -12.51 0.30
N GLU A 65 4.89 -12.17 -0.38
CA GLU A 65 6.07 -13.05 -0.47
C GLU A 65 6.95 -13.02 0.78
N ASP A 66 6.90 -11.92 1.53
CA ASP A 66 7.82 -11.65 2.63
C ASP A 66 7.11 -11.70 4.00
N VAL A 67 5.79 -11.47 4.03
CA VAL A 67 4.99 -11.41 5.26
C VAL A 67 3.92 -12.51 5.24
N PRO A 68 3.81 -13.34 6.29
CA PRO A 68 2.75 -14.35 6.37
C PRO A 68 1.35 -13.73 6.26
N ALA A 69 0.46 -14.39 5.51
CA ALA A 69 -0.86 -13.87 5.14
C ALA A 69 -1.70 -13.37 6.33
N ASP A 70 -1.75 -14.14 7.43
CA ASP A 70 -2.52 -13.77 8.63
C ASP A 70 -1.92 -12.51 9.30
N THR A 71 -0.60 -12.44 9.38
CA THR A 71 0.11 -11.28 9.92
C THR A 71 -0.11 -10.04 9.06
N LEU A 72 0.00 -10.17 7.74
CA LEU A 72 -0.23 -9.07 6.81
C LEU A 72 -1.66 -8.56 6.89
N LYS A 73 -2.63 -9.48 6.96
CA LYS A 73 -4.05 -9.12 7.12
C LYS A 73 -4.28 -8.34 8.41
N GLN A 74 -3.72 -8.81 9.54
CA GLN A 74 -3.82 -8.12 10.82
C GLN A 74 -3.26 -6.69 10.73
N ILE A 75 -2.06 -6.53 10.17
CA ILE A 75 -1.41 -5.23 9.99
C ILE A 75 -2.29 -4.29 9.16
N VAL A 76 -2.82 -4.75 8.04
CA VAL A 76 -3.66 -3.94 7.15
C VAL A 76 -4.94 -3.51 7.86
N TYR A 77 -5.63 -4.42 8.54
CA TYR A 77 -6.89 -4.12 9.22
C TYR A 77 -6.69 -3.20 10.42
N ASP A 78 -5.61 -3.33 11.16
CA ASP A 78 -5.29 -2.45 12.28
C ASP A 78 -4.87 -1.05 11.79
N THR A 79 -4.10 -0.99 10.71
CA THR A 79 -3.61 0.27 10.13
C THR A 79 -4.72 1.08 9.47
N LEU A 80 -5.59 0.43 8.69
CA LEU A 80 -6.66 1.07 7.92
C LEU A 80 -8.01 0.92 8.63
N SER A 81 -8.06 1.35 9.89
CA SER A 81 -9.24 1.31 10.76
C SER A 81 -10.08 2.59 10.73
N PHE A 82 -9.86 3.47 9.74
CA PHE A 82 -10.54 4.74 9.55
C PHE A 82 -11.22 4.81 8.18
N ASP A 83 -12.17 5.71 8.03
CA ASP A 83 -12.89 5.92 6.78
C ASP A 83 -12.10 6.79 5.80
N VAL A 84 -12.30 6.51 4.50
CA VAL A 84 -11.79 7.31 3.38
C VAL A 84 -13.00 7.75 2.54
N PRO A 85 -13.78 8.75 3.01
CA PRO A 85 -15.03 9.11 2.38
C PRO A 85 -14.81 9.92 1.10
N LEU A 86 -15.71 9.70 0.14
CA LEU A 86 -15.86 10.53 -1.05
C LEU A 86 -16.97 11.56 -0.79
N VAL A 87 -16.57 12.80 -0.54
CA VAL A 87 -17.49 13.88 -0.17
C VAL A 87 -17.81 14.75 -1.38
N ARG A 88 -19.12 14.95 -1.63
CA ARG A 88 -19.55 15.83 -2.71
C ARG A 88 -19.34 17.30 -2.32
N VAL A 89 -18.56 18.03 -3.11
CA VAL A 89 -18.32 19.46 -2.93
C VAL A 89 -19.37 20.28 -3.68
N THR A 90 -19.55 19.98 -4.97
CA THR A 90 -20.60 20.57 -5.82
C THR A 90 -21.14 19.52 -6.78
N LYS A 91 -22.04 19.91 -7.69
CA LYS A 91 -22.51 19.01 -8.75
C LYS A 91 -21.33 18.52 -9.58
N ASN A 92 -21.14 17.20 -9.63
CA ASN A 92 -20.08 16.52 -10.39
C ASN A 92 -18.65 16.77 -9.89
N ILE A 93 -18.43 17.40 -8.72
CA ILE A 93 -17.13 17.56 -8.09
C ILE A 93 -17.14 16.91 -6.72
N TYR A 94 -16.17 16.02 -6.47
CA TYR A 94 -16.03 15.26 -5.24
C TYR A 94 -14.62 15.41 -4.68
N SER A 95 -14.50 15.37 -3.37
CA SER A 95 -13.22 15.30 -2.65
C SER A 95 -13.07 13.91 -2.03
N LEU A 96 -11.98 13.21 -2.34
CA LEU A 96 -11.58 12.03 -1.62
C LEU A 96 -10.79 12.48 -0.38
N GLU A 97 -11.37 12.29 0.80
CA GLU A 97 -10.78 12.76 2.05
C GLU A 97 -9.80 11.71 2.60
N LEU A 98 -8.50 12.00 2.55
CA LEU A 98 -7.42 11.12 2.99
C LEU A 98 -6.80 11.53 4.33
N PHE A 99 -7.49 12.35 5.12
CA PHE A 99 -6.95 12.95 6.35
C PHE A 99 -7.60 12.42 7.64
N HIS A 100 -8.42 11.37 7.58
CA HIS A 100 -9.10 10.80 8.76
C HIS A 100 -8.25 9.80 9.54
N GLY A 101 -7.08 9.44 9.05
CA GLY A 101 -6.15 8.56 9.75
C GLY A 101 -5.49 9.21 10.97
N PRO A 102 -4.82 8.43 11.84
CA PRO A 102 -4.25 8.93 13.09
C PRO A 102 -3.16 9.98 12.91
N THR A 103 -2.53 10.04 11.73
CA THR A 103 -1.51 11.06 11.39
C THR A 103 -2.08 12.30 10.71
N LEU A 104 -3.37 12.34 10.41
CA LEU A 104 -4.07 13.37 9.62
C LEU A 104 -3.55 13.52 8.17
N ALA A 105 -2.77 12.57 7.69
CA ALA A 105 -2.16 12.56 6.36
C ALA A 105 -2.35 11.23 5.62
N PHE A 106 -3.22 10.40 6.01
CA PHE A 106 -3.53 9.04 5.55
C PHE A 106 -3.05 7.94 6.48
#